data_812bb410b8b6491517ae5f41ab3de458
#
_entry.id   812bb410b8b6491517ae5f41ab3de458
#
_cell.length_a   1.000
_cell.length_b   1.000
_cell.length_c   1.000
_cell.angle_alpha   90.00
_cell.angle_beta   90.00
_cell.angle_gamma   90.00
#
_symmetry.space_group_name_H-M   'P 1'
#
loop_
_entity.id
_entity.type
_entity.pdbx_description
1 polymer ?
#
loop_
_entity_poly.entity_id
_entity_poly.type
_entity_poly.pdbx_seq_one_letter_code
_entity_poly.pdbx_strand_id
1 'polypeptide(L)'
;MKRFLTRTLPCLTGLSTVLIVLGMMMWRYLDEPTVLPLLTSSHEDLAGEIALVNAAFARAQTTPPLSSVPAADALTLARRLSLSLTGAPPSLEEIRRLEALPAGADPVNAWLDHLFADRRYADYLAERFARAFVGVETGPFLVYRRRRLVTWLGDQIAINRPYDELVRQLISAEGLWTSHPEANFITVSVVAGGGGPDETKLAARTARAFLGVSLDCMQCHDDKFSDRWKQKDFHQLAAFFAQADTTITGVREKRTKDYEARYLGEKSGTKIAPQVPFLPELFAAGGSRREQLARWITHPENTAFARVTVNRTWAILFGRPLSEPVDDIPLEGPYPTGLEELAHGFIASGYDMERLIRVIAGSDPFRRESRSVDPDKPVTAEQESTWAAFPVTPLRPEQVAGSVIQASTLQALDGSTHIIQKLRRYGETRDFVKRYGDRGEDEFAEESGTIPQRLLLMNGKLVNERTKPNPVMNSSTRLAHYAPSDAKTLDAAFLALLSRYPTNPEREHFTRLLEGKEKKARERAMADLYWSLINSTEFSWNR
;
A
#
# COMPACT_ATOMS: atom_id res chain seq x y z
N MET A 1 -13.34 46.80 38.95
CA MET A 1 -13.80 46.45 37.59
C MET A 1 -12.71 46.51 36.50
N LYS A 2 -11.82 47.52 36.47
CA LYS A 2 -10.76 47.61 35.42
C LYS A 2 -9.66 46.52 35.48
N ARG A 3 -9.37 45.89 36.61
CA ARG A 3 -8.36 44.82 36.73
C ARG A 3 -8.84 43.40 36.30
N PHE A 4 -10.16 43.20 36.14
CA PHE A 4 -10.73 41.94 35.70
C PHE A 4 -10.74 41.83 34.15
N LEU A 5 -10.95 42.96 33.48
CA LEU A 5 -10.98 43.04 32.01
C LEU A 5 -9.59 42.85 31.36
N THR A 6 -8.50 43.20 32.03
CA THR A 6 -7.14 43.06 31.45
C THR A 6 -6.55 41.65 31.54
N ARG A 7 -7.13 40.76 32.35
CA ARG A 7 -6.70 39.35 32.45
C ARG A 7 -7.51 38.37 31.59
N THR A 8 -8.73 38.73 31.18
CA THR A 8 -9.60 37.87 30.38
C THR A 8 -9.46 38.10 28.86
N LEU A 9 -8.98 39.29 28.46
CA LEU A 9 -8.79 39.62 27.04
C LEU A 9 -7.75 38.72 26.32
N PRO A 10 -6.56 38.42 26.88
CA PRO A 10 -5.60 37.53 26.20
C PRO A 10 -6.04 36.06 26.17
N CYS A 11 -6.87 35.59 27.11
CA CYS A 11 -7.45 34.25 27.07
C CYS A 11 -8.54 34.12 26.00
N LEU A 12 -9.37 35.14 25.81
CA LEU A 12 -10.43 35.15 24.78
C LEU A 12 -9.85 35.29 23.38
N THR A 13 -8.79 36.08 23.18
CA THR A 13 -8.10 36.17 21.89
C THR A 13 -7.34 34.87 21.58
N GLY A 14 -6.73 34.21 22.54
CA GLY A 14 -6.11 32.90 22.37
C GLY A 14 -7.11 31.80 22.00
N LEU A 15 -8.28 31.78 22.66
CA LEU A 15 -9.34 30.82 22.38
C LEU A 15 -9.97 31.02 20.97
N SER A 16 -10.20 32.28 20.58
CA SER A 16 -10.69 32.60 19.24
C SER A 16 -9.69 32.28 18.14
N THR A 17 -8.39 32.51 18.38
CA THR A 17 -7.33 32.12 17.41
C THR A 17 -7.25 30.61 17.26
N VAL A 18 -7.34 29.86 18.36
CA VAL A 18 -7.38 28.38 18.32
C VAL A 18 -8.63 27.88 17.60
N LEU A 19 -9.81 28.47 17.83
CA LEU A 19 -11.05 28.12 17.14
C LEU A 19 -11.02 28.48 15.66
N ILE A 20 -10.41 29.61 15.28
CA ILE A 20 -10.22 30.00 13.88
C ILE A 20 -9.24 29.05 13.18
N VAL A 21 -8.12 28.69 13.82
CA VAL A 21 -7.16 27.72 13.28
C VAL A 21 -7.78 26.33 13.16
N LEU A 22 -8.56 25.91 14.15
CA LEU A 22 -9.32 24.65 14.08
C LEU A 22 -10.42 24.72 12.99
N GLY A 23 -11.10 25.86 12.85
CA GLY A 23 -12.07 26.09 11.78
C GLY A 23 -11.44 26.09 10.39
N MET A 24 -10.28 26.72 10.20
CA MET A 24 -9.53 26.67 8.93
C MET A 24 -8.97 25.27 8.66
N MET A 25 -8.53 24.54 9.68
CA MET A 25 -8.15 23.13 9.54
C MET A 25 -9.34 22.25 9.15
N MET A 26 -10.50 22.47 9.79
CA MET A 26 -11.74 21.75 9.41
C MET A 26 -12.23 22.12 8.01
N TRP A 27 -12.20 23.40 7.63
CA TRP A 27 -12.63 23.80 6.28
C TRP A 27 -11.80 23.14 5.19
N ARG A 28 -10.49 23.06 5.37
CA ARG A 28 -9.60 22.37 4.41
C ARG A 28 -9.84 20.85 4.31
N TYR A 29 -10.55 20.25 5.29
CA TYR A 29 -11.01 18.86 5.25
C TYR A 29 -12.44 18.70 4.71
N LEU A 30 -13.16 19.83 4.55
CA LEU A 30 -14.53 19.86 4.03
C LEU A 30 -14.60 20.26 2.55
N ASP A 31 -13.52 20.82 1.98
CA ASP A 31 -13.42 20.98 0.54
C ASP A 31 -13.40 19.58 -0.08
N GLU A 32 -14.51 19.21 -0.70
CA GLU A 32 -14.56 18.03 -1.56
C GLU A 32 -13.49 18.18 -2.65
N PRO A 33 -12.62 17.18 -2.84
CA PRO A 33 -11.66 17.25 -3.92
C PRO A 33 -12.43 17.44 -5.22
N THR A 34 -12.09 18.46 -5.98
CA THR A 34 -12.66 18.68 -7.31
C THR A 34 -12.35 17.41 -8.11
N VAL A 35 -13.38 16.62 -8.37
CA VAL A 35 -13.26 15.39 -9.16
C VAL A 35 -12.87 15.84 -10.57
N LEU A 36 -11.60 15.76 -10.89
CA LEU A 36 -11.12 15.90 -12.26
C LEU A 36 -11.70 14.73 -13.07
N PRO A 37 -12.11 14.97 -14.33
CA PRO A 37 -12.67 13.91 -15.16
C PRO A 37 -11.69 12.74 -15.25
N LEU A 38 -12.12 11.56 -14.83
CA LEU A 38 -11.40 10.31 -14.98
C LEU A 38 -11.10 10.10 -16.47
N LEU A 39 -9.82 9.96 -16.80
CA LEU A 39 -9.41 9.44 -18.10
C LEU A 39 -9.83 7.96 -18.12
N THR A 40 -10.97 7.67 -18.74
CA THR A 40 -11.42 6.30 -18.95
C THR A 40 -10.46 5.64 -19.94
N SER A 41 -9.56 4.77 -19.45
CA SER A 41 -8.81 3.86 -20.30
C SER A 41 -9.80 2.98 -21.06
N SER A 42 -9.67 2.87 -22.38
CA SER A 42 -10.56 2.04 -23.18
C SER A 42 -10.40 0.58 -22.76
N HIS A 43 -11.49 -0.09 -22.38
CA HIS A 43 -11.49 -1.49 -21.98
C HIS A 43 -11.13 -2.47 -23.12
N GLU A 44 -11.13 -2.01 -24.38
CA GLU A 44 -10.95 -2.86 -25.56
C GLU A 44 -9.57 -3.53 -25.67
N ASP A 45 -8.54 -2.95 -25.06
CA ASP A 45 -7.17 -3.47 -25.18
C ASP A 45 -6.72 -4.32 -23.97
N LEU A 46 -7.47 -4.31 -22.85
CA LEU A 46 -7.13 -5.08 -21.64
C LEU A 46 -7.11 -6.59 -21.88
N ALA A 47 -8.04 -7.11 -22.67
CA ALA A 47 -8.14 -8.54 -22.95
C ALA A 47 -6.88 -9.08 -23.65
N GLY A 48 -6.30 -8.31 -24.56
CA GLY A 48 -5.05 -8.65 -25.25
C GLY A 48 -3.86 -8.73 -24.30
N GLU A 49 -3.69 -7.73 -23.42
CA GLU A 49 -2.63 -7.73 -22.41
C GLU A 49 -2.78 -8.88 -21.41
N ILE A 50 -3.99 -9.11 -20.89
CA ILE A 50 -4.28 -10.23 -19.98
C ILE A 50 -3.95 -11.56 -20.66
N ALA A 51 -4.30 -11.72 -21.94
CA ALA A 51 -3.99 -12.94 -22.70
C ALA A 51 -2.48 -13.16 -22.85
N LEU A 52 -1.68 -12.10 -23.08
CA LEU A 52 -0.22 -12.17 -23.15
C LEU A 52 0.38 -12.63 -21.82
N VAL A 53 -0.06 -12.03 -20.71
CA VAL A 53 0.37 -12.41 -19.35
C VAL A 53 0.00 -13.85 -19.04
N ASN A 54 -1.24 -14.27 -19.33
CA ASN A 54 -1.70 -15.65 -19.11
C ASN A 54 -0.91 -16.65 -19.96
N ALA A 55 -0.59 -16.31 -21.21
CA ALA A 55 0.23 -17.15 -22.07
C ALA A 55 1.67 -17.32 -21.53
N ALA A 56 2.24 -16.29 -20.89
CA ALA A 56 3.55 -16.39 -20.24
C ALA A 56 3.51 -17.39 -19.07
N PHE A 57 2.52 -17.26 -18.17
CA PHE A 57 2.35 -18.20 -17.06
C PHE A 57 2.02 -19.63 -17.52
N ALA A 58 1.20 -19.80 -18.56
CA ALA A 58 0.89 -21.12 -19.12
C ALA A 58 2.14 -21.81 -19.70
N ARG A 59 3.04 -21.07 -20.34
CA ARG A 59 4.31 -21.61 -20.87
C ARG A 59 5.30 -22.02 -19.77
N ALA A 60 5.27 -21.36 -18.64
CA ALA A 60 6.15 -21.66 -17.51
C ALA A 60 5.69 -22.89 -16.70
N GLN A 61 4.46 -23.37 -16.88
CA GLN A 61 3.97 -24.58 -16.21
C GLN A 61 4.68 -25.81 -16.76
N THR A 62 5.19 -26.65 -15.83
CA THR A 62 5.91 -27.88 -16.17
C THR A 62 5.00 -28.96 -16.76
N THR A 63 5.58 -29.88 -17.54
CA THR A 63 4.87 -31.05 -18.08
C THR A 63 5.13 -32.28 -17.22
N PRO A 64 4.11 -33.00 -16.68
CA PRO A 64 2.67 -32.81 -16.92
C PRO A 64 2.13 -31.55 -16.22
N PRO A 65 1.07 -30.94 -16.77
CA PRO A 65 0.49 -29.74 -16.18
C PRO A 65 0.09 -30.03 -14.75
N LEU A 66 0.50 -29.17 -13.83
CA LEU A 66 0.06 -29.18 -12.44
C LEU A 66 -1.48 -29.20 -12.43
N SER A 67 -2.10 -30.08 -11.65
CA SER A 67 -3.56 -30.16 -11.57
C SER A 67 -4.12 -28.76 -11.33
N SER A 68 -4.99 -28.29 -12.21
CA SER A 68 -5.47 -26.92 -12.19
C SER A 68 -6.28 -26.68 -10.93
N VAL A 69 -5.85 -25.71 -10.15
CA VAL A 69 -6.64 -25.15 -9.07
C VAL A 69 -7.81 -24.37 -9.69
N PRO A 70 -9.04 -24.48 -9.18
CA PRO A 70 -10.20 -23.83 -9.80
C PRO A 70 -10.10 -22.31 -9.73
N ALA A 71 -10.97 -21.63 -10.46
CA ALA A 71 -11.13 -20.19 -10.35
C ALA A 71 -11.77 -19.85 -9.00
N ALA A 72 -11.29 -18.77 -8.37
CA ALA A 72 -11.86 -18.22 -7.14
C ALA A 72 -13.24 -17.59 -7.41
N ASP A 73 -14.11 -17.63 -6.41
CA ASP A 73 -15.41 -16.98 -6.51
C ASP A 73 -15.31 -15.44 -6.39
N ALA A 74 -16.39 -14.76 -6.76
CA ALA A 74 -16.44 -13.30 -6.76
C ALA A 74 -16.19 -12.67 -5.37
N LEU A 75 -16.63 -13.31 -4.28
CA LEU A 75 -16.44 -12.82 -2.92
C LEU A 75 -14.98 -12.94 -2.49
N THR A 76 -14.32 -14.04 -2.84
CA THR A 76 -12.89 -14.26 -2.61
C THR A 76 -12.07 -13.20 -3.36
N LEU A 77 -12.36 -12.96 -4.66
CA LEU A 77 -11.67 -11.94 -5.46
C LEU A 77 -11.91 -10.53 -4.92
N ALA A 78 -13.15 -10.19 -4.54
CA ALA A 78 -13.45 -8.91 -3.92
C ALA A 78 -12.72 -8.70 -2.58
N ARG A 79 -12.61 -9.77 -1.75
CA ARG A 79 -11.82 -9.72 -0.52
C ARG A 79 -10.34 -9.45 -0.78
N ARG A 80 -9.72 -10.17 -1.73
CA ARG A 80 -8.32 -9.97 -2.12
C ARG A 80 -8.07 -8.54 -2.56
N LEU A 81 -8.87 -8.04 -3.50
CA LEU A 81 -8.75 -6.67 -4.02
C LEU A 81 -8.96 -5.62 -2.94
N SER A 82 -9.99 -5.76 -2.10
CA SER A 82 -10.25 -4.81 -1.02
C SER A 82 -9.12 -4.77 0.01
N LEU A 83 -8.63 -5.93 0.46
CA LEU A 83 -7.49 -6.01 1.38
C LEU A 83 -6.24 -5.38 0.77
N SER A 84 -5.95 -5.66 -0.49
CA SER A 84 -4.75 -5.19 -1.18
C SER A 84 -4.79 -3.70 -1.53
N LEU A 85 -5.97 -3.16 -1.84
CA LEU A 85 -6.13 -1.80 -2.36
C LEU A 85 -6.72 -0.80 -1.35
N THR A 86 -7.38 -1.27 -0.27
CA THR A 86 -7.96 -0.38 0.76
C THR A 86 -7.53 -0.72 2.19
N GLY A 87 -6.80 -1.83 2.37
CA GLY A 87 -6.33 -2.30 3.67
C GLY A 87 -7.43 -2.86 4.57
N ALA A 88 -8.63 -3.17 4.04
CA ALA A 88 -9.74 -3.76 4.78
C ALA A 88 -10.57 -4.65 3.85
N PRO A 89 -11.25 -5.70 4.35
CA PRO A 89 -12.17 -6.48 3.54
C PRO A 89 -13.41 -5.66 3.17
N PRO A 90 -14.21 -6.10 2.17
CA PRO A 90 -15.45 -5.44 1.83
C PRO A 90 -16.44 -5.45 3.00
N SER A 91 -17.21 -4.38 3.15
CA SER A 91 -18.34 -4.32 4.09
C SER A 91 -19.49 -5.20 3.62
N LEU A 92 -20.43 -5.53 4.53
CA LEU A 92 -21.63 -6.26 4.15
C LEU A 92 -22.46 -5.51 3.09
N GLU A 93 -22.52 -4.20 3.19
CA GLU A 93 -23.21 -3.35 2.19
C GLU A 93 -22.58 -3.46 0.80
N GLU A 94 -21.25 -3.40 0.72
CA GLU A 94 -20.49 -3.55 -0.52
C GLU A 94 -20.65 -4.95 -1.10
N ILE A 95 -20.62 -6.01 -0.25
CA ILE A 95 -20.89 -7.39 -0.68
C ILE A 95 -22.28 -7.51 -1.31
N ARG A 96 -23.31 -6.90 -0.71
CA ARG A 96 -24.67 -6.94 -1.29
C ARG A 96 -24.76 -6.23 -2.64
N ARG A 97 -23.98 -5.17 -2.86
CA ARG A 97 -23.87 -4.52 -4.18
C ARG A 97 -23.21 -5.46 -5.21
N LEU A 98 -22.16 -6.18 -4.80
CA LEU A 98 -21.49 -7.16 -5.67
C LEU A 98 -22.44 -8.31 -6.05
N GLU A 99 -23.18 -8.84 -5.09
CA GLU A 99 -24.18 -9.91 -5.33
C GLU A 99 -25.36 -9.45 -6.24
N ALA A 100 -25.63 -8.15 -6.29
CA ALA A 100 -26.68 -7.56 -7.12
C ALA A 100 -26.22 -7.20 -8.54
N LEU A 101 -24.98 -7.51 -8.92
CA LEU A 101 -24.50 -7.27 -10.29
C LEU A 101 -25.34 -8.01 -11.32
N PRO A 102 -25.59 -7.42 -12.50
CA PRO A 102 -26.30 -8.08 -13.59
C PRO A 102 -25.60 -9.37 -14.05
N ALA A 103 -26.39 -10.34 -14.47
CA ALA A 103 -25.86 -11.56 -15.05
C ALA A 103 -24.96 -11.25 -16.27
N GLY A 104 -23.73 -11.80 -16.28
CA GLY A 104 -22.75 -11.56 -17.33
C GLY A 104 -21.79 -10.40 -17.10
N ALA A 105 -21.96 -9.60 -16.03
CA ALA A 105 -20.97 -8.61 -15.63
C ALA A 105 -19.72 -9.32 -15.10
N ASP A 106 -18.52 -8.82 -15.48
CA ASP A 106 -17.27 -9.29 -14.85
C ASP A 106 -17.17 -8.69 -13.44
N PRO A 107 -17.24 -9.53 -12.38
CA PRO A 107 -17.23 -9.04 -11.01
C PRO A 107 -15.90 -8.38 -10.62
N VAL A 108 -14.77 -8.76 -11.25
CA VAL A 108 -13.44 -8.18 -10.97
C VAL A 108 -13.38 -6.75 -11.47
N ASN A 109 -13.77 -6.50 -12.72
CA ASN A 109 -13.75 -5.16 -13.28
C ASN A 109 -14.75 -4.23 -12.58
N ALA A 110 -15.99 -4.69 -12.32
CA ALA A 110 -16.97 -3.92 -11.58
C ALA A 110 -16.50 -3.58 -10.16
N TRP A 111 -15.79 -4.52 -9.51
CA TRP A 111 -15.24 -4.28 -8.19
C TRP A 111 -14.06 -3.29 -8.20
N LEU A 112 -13.18 -3.37 -9.19
CA LEU A 112 -12.10 -2.40 -9.39
C LEU A 112 -12.64 -0.99 -9.67
N ASP A 113 -13.68 -0.85 -10.50
CA ASP A 113 -14.34 0.44 -10.71
C ASP A 113 -14.85 1.05 -9.39
N HIS A 114 -15.47 0.21 -8.55
CA HIS A 114 -15.93 0.63 -7.23
C HIS A 114 -14.76 1.08 -6.33
N LEU A 115 -13.66 0.30 -6.30
CA LEU A 115 -12.50 0.63 -5.45
C LEU A 115 -11.75 1.88 -5.93
N PHE A 116 -11.54 2.05 -7.24
CA PHE A 116 -10.83 3.22 -7.77
C PHE A 116 -11.58 4.53 -7.57
N ALA A 117 -12.91 4.46 -7.56
CA ALA A 117 -13.75 5.61 -7.20
C ALA A 117 -13.70 5.96 -5.69
N ASP A 118 -13.18 5.07 -4.84
CA ASP A 118 -13.12 5.26 -3.40
C ASP A 118 -11.78 5.85 -2.96
N ARG A 119 -11.82 6.95 -2.24
CA ARG A 119 -10.63 7.61 -1.68
C ARG A 119 -9.76 6.67 -0.83
N ARG A 120 -10.32 5.62 -0.23
CA ARG A 120 -9.56 4.61 0.53
C ARG A 120 -8.47 3.94 -0.30
N TYR A 121 -8.74 3.69 -1.59
CA TYR A 121 -7.76 3.16 -2.53
C TYR A 121 -6.54 4.07 -2.62
N ALA A 122 -6.76 5.33 -2.96
CA ALA A 122 -5.69 6.29 -3.14
C ALA A 122 -4.88 6.53 -1.85
N ASP A 123 -5.55 6.67 -0.71
CA ASP A 123 -4.90 6.88 0.58
C ASP A 123 -4.06 5.65 1.02
N TYR A 124 -4.58 4.43 0.76
CA TYR A 124 -3.87 3.20 1.12
C TYR A 124 -2.65 2.97 0.24
N LEU A 125 -2.79 3.11 -1.08
CA LEU A 125 -1.68 2.96 -2.01
C LEU A 125 -0.61 4.03 -1.80
N ALA A 126 -1.01 5.28 -1.49
CA ALA A 126 -0.10 6.36 -1.12
C ALA A 126 0.77 6.03 0.09
N GLU A 127 0.20 5.40 1.11
CA GLU A 127 0.98 4.96 2.27
C GLU A 127 1.97 3.85 1.90
N ARG A 128 1.59 2.91 1.01
CA ARG A 128 2.50 1.85 0.51
C ARG A 128 3.66 2.45 -0.28
N PHE A 129 3.38 3.37 -1.18
CA PHE A 129 4.42 4.06 -1.95
C PHE A 129 5.30 4.95 -1.06
N ALA A 130 4.72 5.68 -0.11
CA ALA A 130 5.52 6.48 0.82
C ALA A 130 6.50 5.62 1.64
N ARG A 131 6.11 4.40 2.05
CA ARG A 131 7.01 3.46 2.72
C ARG A 131 8.18 3.07 1.83
N ALA A 132 7.93 2.75 0.58
CA ALA A 132 8.96 2.41 -0.38
C ALA A 132 9.88 3.59 -0.73
N PHE A 133 9.35 4.83 -0.76
CA PHE A 133 10.09 6.01 -1.22
C PHE A 133 10.88 6.72 -0.11
N VAL A 134 10.29 6.81 1.09
CA VAL A 134 10.84 7.59 2.21
C VAL A 134 10.88 6.82 3.52
N GLY A 135 10.46 5.58 3.52
CA GLY A 135 10.40 4.74 4.71
C GLY A 135 9.34 5.18 5.71
N VAL A 136 9.48 4.68 6.94
CA VAL A 136 8.61 5.00 8.08
C VAL A 136 9.21 6.05 9.02
N GLU A 137 10.39 6.55 8.72
CA GLU A 137 11.11 7.52 9.55
C GLU A 137 10.32 8.80 9.76
N THR A 138 10.48 9.38 10.94
CA THR A 138 9.84 10.65 11.27
C THR A 138 10.57 11.86 10.68
N GLY A 139 11.82 11.69 10.22
CA GLY A 139 12.65 12.75 9.64
C GLY A 139 12.83 13.99 10.52
N PRO A 140 13.51 15.03 10.05
CA PRO A 140 13.71 16.27 10.80
C PRO A 140 12.40 17.06 10.93
N PHE A 141 11.90 17.22 12.15
CA PHE A 141 10.59 17.82 12.43
C PHE A 141 10.34 19.17 11.77
N LEU A 142 11.35 20.04 11.64
CA LEU A 142 11.18 21.38 11.08
C LEU A 142 10.97 21.39 9.56
N VAL A 143 11.59 20.47 8.83
CA VAL A 143 11.68 20.50 7.35
C VAL A 143 11.02 19.30 6.68
N TYR A 144 10.58 18.31 7.43
CA TYR A 144 9.92 17.11 6.90
C TYR A 144 8.48 16.96 7.44
N ARG A 145 7.57 16.67 6.54
CA ARG A 145 6.14 16.51 6.82
C ARG A 145 5.59 15.28 6.09
N ARG A 146 5.92 14.07 6.59
CA ARG A 146 5.51 12.79 6.00
C ARG A 146 4.02 12.76 5.63
N ARG A 147 3.15 13.24 6.52
CA ARG A 147 1.71 13.27 6.26
C ARG A 147 1.33 14.12 5.04
N ARG A 148 2.06 15.24 4.79
CA ARG A 148 1.83 16.08 3.61
C ARG A 148 2.19 15.32 2.34
N LEU A 149 3.32 14.61 2.33
CA LEU A 149 3.74 13.77 1.22
C LEU A 149 2.72 12.67 0.93
N VAL A 150 2.29 11.93 1.97
CA VAL A 150 1.30 10.85 1.82
C VAL A 150 -0.04 11.39 1.29
N THR A 151 -0.52 12.53 1.80
CA THR A 151 -1.75 13.15 1.29
C THR A 151 -1.61 13.54 -0.18
N TRP A 152 -0.49 14.17 -0.55
CA TRP A 152 -0.22 14.56 -1.93
C TRP A 152 -0.12 13.33 -2.85
N LEU A 153 0.58 12.28 -2.45
CA LEU A 153 0.60 11.01 -3.20
C LEU A 153 -0.82 10.47 -3.41
N GLY A 154 -1.66 10.48 -2.38
CA GLY A 154 -3.05 10.09 -2.48
C GLY A 154 -3.84 10.94 -3.47
N ASP A 155 -3.60 12.25 -3.51
CA ASP A 155 -4.24 13.16 -4.48
C ASP A 155 -3.79 12.84 -5.93
N GLN A 156 -2.50 12.51 -6.14
CA GLN A 156 -1.99 12.13 -7.45
C GLN A 156 -2.54 10.76 -7.90
N ILE A 157 -2.62 9.78 -6.99
CA ILE A 157 -3.17 8.46 -7.28
C ILE A 157 -4.69 8.53 -7.56
N ALA A 158 -5.43 9.35 -6.82
CA ALA A 158 -6.88 9.52 -7.01
C ALA A 158 -7.25 10.05 -8.40
N ILE A 159 -6.35 10.75 -9.08
CA ILE A 159 -6.53 11.21 -10.46
C ILE A 159 -5.81 10.33 -11.48
N ASN A 160 -5.33 9.17 -11.05
CA ASN A 160 -4.54 8.23 -11.85
C ASN A 160 -3.43 8.93 -12.66
N ARG A 161 -2.65 9.82 -12.01
CA ARG A 161 -1.54 10.50 -12.68
C ARG A 161 -0.54 9.47 -13.22
N PRO A 162 -0.03 9.64 -14.46
CA PRO A 162 1.04 8.80 -14.98
C PRO A 162 2.19 8.65 -13.97
N TYR A 163 2.55 7.41 -13.66
CA TYR A 163 3.48 7.14 -12.56
C TYR A 163 4.88 7.70 -12.79
N ASP A 164 5.32 7.76 -14.04
CA ASP A 164 6.58 8.40 -14.44
C ASP A 164 6.59 9.91 -14.16
N GLU A 165 5.47 10.60 -14.41
CA GLU A 165 5.32 12.02 -14.07
C GLU A 165 5.37 12.25 -12.55
N LEU A 166 4.69 11.38 -11.78
CA LEU A 166 4.69 11.44 -10.33
C LEU A 166 6.13 11.29 -9.79
N VAL A 167 6.89 10.33 -10.30
CA VAL A 167 8.28 10.10 -9.87
C VAL A 167 9.20 11.24 -10.31
N ARG A 168 9.03 11.79 -11.51
CA ARG A 168 9.76 12.98 -11.93
C ARG A 168 9.54 14.17 -11.00
N GLN A 169 8.29 14.39 -10.57
CA GLN A 169 7.98 15.47 -9.61
C GLN A 169 8.66 15.26 -8.26
N LEU A 170 8.73 14.03 -7.75
CA LEU A 170 9.42 13.73 -6.48
C LEU A 170 10.92 14.02 -6.54
N ILE A 171 11.60 13.52 -7.57
CA ILE A 171 13.06 13.61 -7.69
C ILE A 171 13.51 15.05 -7.95
N SER A 172 12.77 15.78 -8.79
CA SER A 172 13.11 17.17 -9.17
C SER A 172 12.48 18.24 -8.29
N ALA A 173 11.77 17.84 -7.20
CA ALA A 173 11.00 18.75 -6.38
C ALA A 173 11.78 19.94 -5.85
N GLU A 174 11.20 21.13 -5.99
CA GLU A 174 11.66 22.38 -5.39
C GLU A 174 10.54 23.08 -4.63
N GLY A 175 10.89 24.03 -3.77
CA GLY A 175 9.92 24.83 -3.01
C GLY A 175 9.76 24.37 -1.56
N LEU A 176 8.84 25.04 -0.87
CA LEU A 176 8.62 24.83 0.55
C LEU A 176 7.80 23.54 0.78
N TRP A 177 8.30 22.60 1.55
CA TRP A 177 7.71 21.28 1.85
C TRP A 177 6.28 21.29 2.42
N THR A 178 5.75 22.46 2.79
CA THR A 178 4.36 22.64 3.22
C THR A 178 3.42 22.99 2.07
N SER A 179 3.88 23.73 1.06
CA SER A 179 3.12 24.11 -0.14
C SER A 179 3.49 23.27 -1.38
N HIS A 180 4.68 22.66 -1.37
CA HIS A 180 5.17 21.69 -2.34
C HIS A 180 5.44 20.36 -1.61
N PRO A 181 4.39 19.56 -1.34
CA PRO A 181 4.53 18.35 -0.52
C PRO A 181 5.48 17.31 -1.11
N GLU A 182 5.64 17.26 -2.44
CA GLU A 182 6.60 16.42 -3.15
C GLU A 182 8.05 16.68 -2.71
N ALA A 183 8.38 17.91 -2.29
CA ALA A 183 9.70 18.25 -1.76
C ALA A 183 10.07 17.49 -0.47
N ASN A 184 9.09 16.87 0.19
CA ASN A 184 9.36 16.01 1.35
C ASN A 184 10.14 14.74 0.99
N PHE A 185 10.15 14.31 -0.27
CA PHE A 185 11.04 13.24 -0.74
C PHE A 185 12.52 13.61 -0.56
N ILE A 186 12.86 14.89 -0.76
CA ILE A 186 14.21 15.41 -0.55
C ILE A 186 14.47 15.69 0.94
N THR A 187 13.52 16.35 1.63
CA THR A 187 13.75 16.84 2.99
C THR A 187 13.75 15.74 4.06
N VAL A 188 13.25 14.53 3.78
CA VAL A 188 13.35 13.40 4.70
C VAL A 188 14.80 13.02 5.01
N SER A 189 15.72 13.30 4.09
CA SER A 189 17.15 13.01 4.22
C SER A 189 17.96 14.12 4.87
N VAL A 190 17.36 15.29 5.17
CA VAL A 190 18.08 16.43 5.75
C VAL A 190 18.72 16.07 7.07
N VAL A 191 20.01 16.33 7.18
CA VAL A 191 20.78 16.06 8.40
C VAL A 191 20.47 17.12 9.47
N ALA A 192 20.18 16.66 10.68
CA ALA A 192 19.97 17.56 11.81
C ALA A 192 21.23 18.40 12.09
N GLY A 193 21.06 19.72 12.27
CA GLY A 193 22.19 20.63 12.51
C GLY A 193 22.62 21.46 11.29
N GLY A 194 21.88 21.42 10.18
CA GLY A 194 22.06 22.36 9.05
C GLY A 194 22.94 21.85 7.91
N GLY A 195 23.11 20.53 7.78
CA GLY A 195 23.95 19.90 6.75
C GLY A 195 23.30 19.81 5.35
N GLY A 196 22.06 20.25 5.15
CA GLY A 196 21.32 20.04 3.90
C GLY A 196 20.82 18.60 3.73
N PRO A 197 20.25 18.24 2.55
CA PRO A 197 19.87 16.87 2.24
C PRO A 197 21.09 15.95 2.15
N ASP A 198 20.94 14.72 2.62
CA ASP A 198 21.96 13.68 2.53
C ASP A 198 21.90 13.02 1.15
N GLU A 199 22.89 13.30 0.33
CA GLU A 199 22.98 12.85 -1.06
C GLU A 199 23.05 11.31 -1.17
N THR A 200 23.73 10.67 -0.21
CA THR A 200 23.90 9.20 -0.21
C THR A 200 22.61 8.49 0.13
N LYS A 201 21.86 8.99 1.11
CA LYS A 201 20.52 8.47 1.43
C LYS A 201 19.53 8.65 0.28
N LEU A 202 19.57 9.79 -0.40
CA LEU A 202 18.72 10.05 -1.56
C LEU A 202 19.06 9.11 -2.71
N ALA A 203 20.35 8.88 -2.99
CA ALA A 203 20.80 7.96 -4.03
C ALA A 203 20.34 6.52 -3.74
N ALA A 204 20.58 6.02 -2.53
CA ALA A 204 20.19 4.68 -2.11
C ALA A 204 18.68 4.47 -2.22
N ARG A 205 17.87 5.39 -1.69
CA ARG A 205 16.41 5.35 -1.79
C ARG A 205 15.91 5.39 -3.23
N THR A 206 16.49 6.28 -4.05
CA THR A 206 16.13 6.41 -5.46
C THR A 206 16.43 5.13 -6.24
N ALA A 207 17.60 4.53 -6.02
CA ALA A 207 17.99 3.28 -6.67
C ALA A 207 17.03 2.14 -6.30
N ARG A 208 16.76 1.93 -5.01
CA ARG A 208 15.83 0.88 -4.56
C ARG A 208 14.39 1.15 -4.99
N ALA A 209 13.89 2.37 -4.78
CA ALA A 209 12.48 2.68 -5.04
C ALA A 209 12.12 2.66 -6.52
N PHE A 210 12.99 3.17 -7.39
CA PHE A 210 12.67 3.46 -8.79
C PHE A 210 13.50 2.70 -9.83
N LEU A 211 14.57 2.03 -9.42
CA LEU A 211 15.38 1.19 -10.31
C LEU A 211 15.38 -0.27 -9.90
N GLY A 212 14.93 -0.58 -8.67
CA GLY A 212 14.97 -1.93 -8.14
C GLY A 212 16.40 -2.45 -8.01
N VAL A 213 17.32 -1.60 -7.56
CA VAL A 213 18.73 -1.94 -7.38
C VAL A 213 19.18 -1.52 -5.98
N SER A 214 19.70 -2.46 -5.21
CA SER A 214 20.24 -2.21 -3.87
C SER A 214 21.73 -1.84 -3.97
N LEU A 215 22.02 -0.54 -3.85
CA LEU A 215 23.38 0.00 -3.92
C LEU A 215 23.93 0.45 -2.56
N ASP A 216 23.22 0.21 -1.46
CA ASP A 216 23.55 0.76 -0.14
C ASP A 216 24.94 0.35 0.34
N CYS A 217 25.34 -0.91 0.14
CA CYS A 217 26.66 -1.41 0.54
C CYS A 217 27.80 -0.75 -0.24
N MET A 218 27.53 -0.30 -1.49
CA MET A 218 28.51 0.36 -2.36
C MET A 218 28.86 1.79 -1.90
N GLN A 219 28.18 2.31 -0.90
CA GLN A 219 28.63 3.54 -0.22
C GLN A 219 30.04 3.38 0.38
N CYS A 220 30.41 2.19 0.86
CA CYS A 220 31.64 1.95 1.60
C CYS A 220 32.66 1.07 0.86
N HIS A 221 32.22 0.20 -0.04
CA HIS A 221 33.10 -0.74 -0.75
C HIS A 221 32.46 -1.20 -2.09
N ASP A 222 33.28 -1.73 -2.98
CA ASP A 222 32.81 -2.40 -4.19
C ASP A 222 31.97 -3.65 -3.84
N ASP A 223 31.08 -4.06 -4.75
CA ASP A 223 30.33 -5.30 -4.59
C ASP A 223 31.31 -6.48 -4.37
N LYS A 224 31.02 -7.25 -3.31
CA LYS A 224 31.86 -8.41 -2.92
C LYS A 224 31.41 -9.72 -3.58
N PHE A 225 30.19 -9.76 -4.11
CA PHE A 225 29.57 -10.96 -4.66
C PHE A 225 29.58 -10.97 -6.18
N SER A 226 29.66 -9.78 -6.78
CA SER A 226 29.79 -9.61 -8.21
C SER A 226 30.74 -8.45 -8.53
N ASP A 227 31.28 -8.40 -9.75
CA ASP A 227 32.07 -7.26 -10.23
C ASP A 227 31.22 -6.14 -10.84
N ARG A 228 29.91 -6.21 -10.66
CA ARG A 228 28.95 -5.36 -11.35
C ARG A 228 28.96 -3.94 -10.83
N TRP A 229 28.94 -3.76 -9.51
CA TRP A 229 28.78 -2.47 -8.87
C TRP A 229 30.07 -2.05 -8.15
N LYS A 230 30.51 -0.84 -8.45
CA LYS A 230 31.66 -0.23 -7.79
C LYS A 230 31.21 0.88 -6.86
N GLN A 231 31.97 1.14 -5.83
CA GLN A 231 31.75 2.28 -4.93
C GLN A 231 31.63 3.59 -5.70
N LYS A 232 32.38 3.73 -6.80
CA LYS A 232 32.34 4.88 -7.68
C LYS A 232 30.94 5.07 -8.30
N ASP A 233 30.28 4.01 -8.73
CA ASP A 233 28.95 4.07 -9.38
C ASP A 233 27.91 4.63 -8.42
N PHE A 234 27.95 4.20 -7.16
CA PHE A 234 27.11 4.74 -6.10
C PHE A 234 27.33 6.23 -5.88
N HIS A 235 28.59 6.67 -5.77
CA HIS A 235 28.91 8.07 -5.55
C HIS A 235 28.62 8.95 -6.77
N GLN A 236 28.71 8.41 -7.99
CA GLN A 236 28.30 9.10 -9.20
C GLN A 236 26.78 9.32 -9.21
N LEU A 237 25.98 8.35 -8.76
CA LEU A 237 24.54 8.51 -8.59
C LEU A 237 24.23 9.56 -7.49
N ALA A 238 24.93 9.52 -6.34
CA ALA A 238 24.75 10.49 -5.26
C ALA A 238 25.07 11.93 -5.72
N ALA A 239 26.00 12.12 -6.64
CA ALA A 239 26.38 13.41 -7.16
C ALA A 239 25.25 14.16 -7.90
N PHE A 240 24.18 13.47 -8.34
CA PHE A 240 22.99 14.13 -8.88
C PHE A 240 22.25 14.96 -7.83
N PHE A 241 22.30 14.56 -6.55
CA PHE A 241 21.64 15.25 -5.44
C PHE A 241 22.50 16.32 -4.78
N ALA A 242 23.77 16.45 -5.14
CA ALA A 242 24.69 17.39 -4.50
C ALA A 242 24.22 18.85 -4.53
N GLN A 243 23.52 19.25 -5.58
CA GLN A 243 23.02 20.61 -5.74
C GLN A 243 21.72 20.90 -4.99
N ALA A 244 21.07 19.87 -4.42
CA ALA A 244 19.92 20.08 -3.56
C ALA A 244 20.36 20.77 -2.25
N ASP A 245 19.69 21.86 -1.91
CA ASP A 245 19.93 22.62 -0.68
C ASP A 245 18.59 22.94 -0.01
N THR A 246 18.60 23.05 1.32
CA THR A 246 17.40 23.34 2.10
C THR A 246 17.53 24.69 2.77
N THR A 247 16.68 25.62 2.38
CA THR A 247 16.62 26.99 2.93
C THR A 247 15.29 27.24 3.63
N ILE A 248 15.13 28.42 4.25
CA ILE A 248 13.86 28.83 4.85
C ILE A 248 12.72 28.97 3.82
N THR A 249 13.05 29.10 2.54
CA THR A 249 12.10 29.18 1.41
C THR A 249 11.83 27.82 0.76
N GLY A 250 12.46 26.75 1.27
CA GLY A 250 12.26 25.39 0.78
C GLY A 250 13.50 24.76 0.14
N VAL A 251 13.29 23.68 -0.58
CA VAL A 251 14.31 23.00 -1.38
C VAL A 251 14.65 23.86 -2.60
N ARG A 252 15.93 24.05 -2.86
CA ARG A 252 16.46 24.85 -3.98
C ARG A 252 17.67 24.16 -4.60
N GLU A 253 17.97 24.52 -5.86
CA GLU A 253 19.19 24.11 -6.54
C GLU A 253 20.33 25.11 -6.27
N LYS A 254 21.42 24.62 -5.65
CA LYS A 254 22.66 25.37 -5.46
C LYS A 254 23.70 24.91 -6.48
N ARG A 255 23.63 25.46 -7.69
CA ARG A 255 24.42 25.03 -8.84
C ARG A 255 25.94 25.08 -8.66
N THR A 256 26.44 25.82 -7.65
CA THR A 256 27.86 25.93 -7.32
C THR A 256 28.37 24.81 -6.41
N LYS A 257 27.48 23.93 -5.90
CA LYS A 257 27.87 22.83 -5.01
C LYS A 257 28.22 21.60 -5.84
N ASP A 258 29.42 21.08 -5.62
CA ASP A 258 29.86 19.81 -6.15
C ASP A 258 29.75 18.71 -5.10
N TYR A 259 29.70 17.48 -5.56
CA TYR A 259 29.73 16.31 -4.69
C TYR A 259 31.18 15.89 -4.41
N GLU A 260 31.49 15.66 -3.15
CA GLU A 260 32.79 15.16 -2.72
C GLU A 260 32.59 13.87 -1.89
N ALA A 261 33.16 12.77 -2.35
CA ALA A 261 33.22 11.53 -1.58
C ALA A 261 34.63 11.34 -1.03
N ARG A 262 34.68 10.80 0.18
CA ARG A 262 35.94 10.43 0.82
C ARG A 262 36.00 8.91 0.94
N TYR A 263 36.86 8.31 0.16
CA TYR A 263 37.08 6.87 0.21
C TYR A 263 37.85 6.44 1.46
N LEU A 264 37.68 5.19 1.87
CA LEU A 264 38.36 4.65 3.05
C LEU A 264 39.89 4.72 2.87
N GLY A 265 40.57 5.38 3.81
CA GLY A 265 42.05 5.57 3.75
C GLY A 265 42.53 6.85 3.08
N GLU A 266 41.63 7.61 2.43
CA GLU A 266 41.98 8.91 1.84
C GLU A 266 41.94 10.03 2.88
N LYS A 267 42.89 11.00 2.78
CA LYS A 267 42.99 12.16 3.67
C LYS A 267 42.06 13.29 3.24
N SER A 268 41.75 13.42 1.95
CA SER A 268 40.90 14.46 1.35
C SER A 268 39.78 13.85 0.55
N GLY A 269 38.65 14.56 0.43
CA GLY A 269 37.57 14.17 -0.46
C GLY A 269 37.96 14.34 -1.92
N THR A 270 37.44 13.46 -2.76
CA THR A 270 37.58 13.52 -4.22
C THR A 270 36.26 14.03 -4.81
N LYS A 271 36.35 15.03 -5.69
CA LYS A 271 35.18 15.53 -6.45
C LYS A 271 34.73 14.49 -7.45
N ILE A 272 33.44 14.16 -7.42
CA ILE A 272 32.82 13.16 -8.29
C ILE A 272 31.73 13.84 -9.13
N ALA A 273 31.86 13.73 -10.44
CA ALA A 273 30.83 14.19 -11.37
C ALA A 273 29.64 13.21 -11.40
N PRO A 274 28.40 13.70 -11.58
CA PRO A 274 27.23 12.83 -11.72
C PRO A 274 27.34 11.99 -12.99
N GLN A 275 27.06 10.69 -12.86
CA GLN A 275 26.97 9.75 -13.97
C GLN A 275 25.94 8.68 -13.63
N VAL A 276 25.16 8.25 -14.62
CA VAL A 276 24.20 7.15 -14.46
C VAL A 276 24.95 5.80 -14.49
N PRO A 277 24.52 4.84 -13.66
CA PRO A 277 25.27 3.59 -13.47
C PRO A 277 25.12 2.58 -14.64
N PHE A 278 24.09 2.74 -15.48
CA PHE A 278 23.83 1.90 -16.65
C PHE A 278 23.04 2.70 -17.70
N LEU A 279 22.94 2.20 -18.95
CA LEU A 279 22.26 2.85 -20.09
C LEU A 279 22.64 4.35 -20.23
N PRO A 280 23.95 4.68 -20.29
CA PRO A 280 24.39 6.08 -20.39
C PRO A 280 23.94 6.77 -21.68
N GLU A 281 23.62 6.01 -22.73
CA GLU A 281 23.08 6.49 -24.00
C GLU A 281 21.70 7.13 -23.87
N LEU A 282 20.92 6.76 -22.85
CA LEU A 282 19.60 7.34 -22.57
C LEU A 282 19.69 8.65 -21.78
N PHE A 283 20.89 9.02 -21.34
CA PHE A 283 21.07 10.21 -20.52
C PHE A 283 21.06 11.47 -21.36
N ALA A 284 20.05 12.31 -21.18
CA ALA A 284 19.89 13.57 -21.89
C ALA A 284 20.31 14.76 -21.01
N ALA A 285 21.21 15.59 -21.53
CA ALA A 285 21.62 16.84 -20.89
C ALA A 285 20.47 17.88 -20.89
N GLY A 286 20.56 18.86 -19.98
CA GLY A 286 19.64 19.99 -19.87
C GLY A 286 18.81 19.98 -18.58
N GLY A 287 18.52 21.16 -18.05
CA GLY A 287 17.87 21.31 -16.74
C GLY A 287 18.82 21.11 -15.55
N SER A 288 18.27 20.92 -14.37
CA SER A 288 19.02 20.60 -13.15
C SER A 288 19.52 19.15 -13.17
N ARG A 289 20.51 18.83 -12.33
CA ARG A 289 21.02 17.45 -12.18
C ARG A 289 19.90 16.47 -11.81
N ARG A 290 18.99 16.87 -10.92
CA ARG A 290 17.86 16.03 -10.49
C ARG A 290 16.82 15.84 -11.59
N GLU A 291 16.55 16.86 -12.42
CA GLU A 291 15.68 16.70 -13.60
C GLU A 291 16.28 15.76 -14.65
N GLN A 292 17.61 15.82 -14.86
CA GLN A 292 18.31 14.90 -15.75
C GLN A 292 18.18 13.45 -15.25
N LEU A 293 18.44 13.24 -13.94
CA LEU A 293 18.29 11.92 -13.31
C LEU A 293 16.85 11.41 -13.42
N ALA A 294 15.85 12.26 -13.14
CA ALA A 294 14.44 11.89 -13.20
C ALA A 294 14.03 11.45 -14.61
N ARG A 295 14.45 12.17 -15.65
CA ARG A 295 14.19 11.79 -17.05
C ARG A 295 14.85 10.48 -17.44
N TRP A 296 16.09 10.25 -17.01
CA TRP A 296 16.80 9.00 -17.28
C TRP A 296 16.13 7.81 -16.58
N ILE A 297 15.73 7.95 -15.30
CA ILE A 297 15.02 6.89 -14.55
C ILE A 297 13.74 6.50 -15.27
N THR A 298 12.95 7.49 -15.69
CA THR A 298 11.61 7.29 -16.27
C THR A 298 11.63 7.15 -17.79
N HIS A 299 12.80 7.01 -18.41
CA HIS A 299 12.88 6.82 -19.85
C HIS A 299 12.24 5.49 -20.25
N PRO A 300 11.40 5.42 -21.30
CA PRO A 300 10.71 4.19 -21.69
C PRO A 300 11.64 2.98 -21.95
N GLU A 301 12.84 3.23 -22.44
CA GLU A 301 13.84 2.17 -22.64
C GLU A 301 14.59 1.78 -21.35
N ASN A 302 14.45 2.53 -20.27
CA ASN A 302 14.93 2.14 -18.95
C ASN A 302 13.91 1.22 -18.25
N THR A 303 13.85 -0.02 -18.69
CA THR A 303 12.84 -0.99 -18.24
C THR A 303 12.95 -1.35 -16.75
N ALA A 304 14.08 -1.07 -16.10
CA ALA A 304 14.26 -1.26 -14.65
C ALA A 304 13.19 -0.52 -13.84
N PHE A 305 12.83 0.71 -14.26
CA PHE A 305 11.76 1.50 -13.64
C PHE A 305 10.40 0.81 -13.70
N ALA A 306 10.04 0.28 -14.86
CA ALA A 306 8.79 -0.45 -15.01
C ALA A 306 8.79 -1.77 -14.23
N ARG A 307 9.90 -2.54 -14.28
CA ARG A 307 10.04 -3.82 -13.57
C ARG A 307 9.86 -3.69 -12.06
N VAL A 308 10.53 -2.73 -11.43
CA VAL A 308 10.39 -2.54 -9.96
C VAL A 308 8.99 -2.11 -9.58
N THR A 309 8.34 -1.28 -10.41
CA THR A 309 6.96 -0.83 -10.16
C THR A 309 5.97 -1.98 -10.30
N VAL A 310 6.11 -2.81 -11.34
CA VAL A 310 5.31 -4.02 -11.55
C VAL A 310 5.52 -5.00 -10.40
N ASN A 311 6.77 -5.29 -10.03
CA ASN A 311 7.09 -6.22 -8.95
C ASN A 311 6.48 -5.78 -7.61
N ARG A 312 6.55 -4.49 -7.30
CA ARG A 312 5.93 -3.92 -6.09
C ARG A 312 4.40 -3.96 -6.15
N THR A 313 3.80 -3.64 -7.29
CA THR A 313 2.34 -3.72 -7.48
C THR A 313 1.84 -5.15 -7.34
N TRP A 314 2.56 -6.10 -7.94
CA TRP A 314 2.29 -7.53 -7.76
C TRP A 314 2.36 -7.93 -6.28
N ALA A 315 3.42 -7.53 -5.57
CA ALA A 315 3.58 -7.81 -4.15
C ALA A 315 2.46 -7.21 -3.29
N ILE A 316 1.96 -6.01 -3.63
CA ILE A 316 0.80 -5.41 -2.96
C ILE A 316 -0.44 -6.28 -3.12
N LEU A 317 -0.68 -6.82 -4.33
CA LEU A 317 -1.87 -7.60 -4.66
C LEU A 317 -1.82 -9.05 -4.13
N PHE A 318 -0.67 -9.71 -4.22
CA PHE A 318 -0.50 -11.11 -3.82
C PHE A 318 0.06 -11.30 -2.40
N GLY A 319 0.64 -10.26 -1.82
CA GLY A 319 1.38 -10.34 -0.54
C GLY A 319 2.81 -10.85 -0.69
N ARG A 320 3.24 -11.22 -1.91
CA ARG A 320 4.59 -11.70 -2.25
C ARG A 320 4.99 -11.17 -3.64
N PRO A 321 6.25 -10.69 -3.84
CA PRO A 321 6.72 -10.21 -5.15
C PRO A 321 6.95 -11.35 -6.15
N LEU A 322 7.07 -11.01 -7.44
CA LEU A 322 7.54 -11.95 -8.48
C LEU A 322 9.03 -12.24 -8.30
N SER A 323 9.82 -11.21 -8.01
CA SER A 323 11.26 -11.29 -7.72
C SER A 323 11.51 -10.82 -6.30
N GLU A 324 12.22 -11.61 -5.51
CA GLU A 324 12.67 -11.28 -4.15
C GLU A 324 14.17 -10.97 -4.13
N PRO A 325 14.57 -9.91 -3.40
CA PRO A 325 13.77 -8.88 -2.73
C PRO A 325 12.97 -7.99 -3.70
N VAL A 326 11.92 -7.32 -3.19
CA VAL A 326 11.01 -6.51 -4.02
C VAL A 326 11.70 -5.35 -4.74
N ASP A 327 12.79 -4.87 -4.20
CA ASP A 327 13.55 -3.69 -4.62
C ASP A 327 15.02 -4.00 -4.98
N ASP A 328 15.31 -5.27 -5.29
CA ASP A 328 16.61 -5.71 -5.80
C ASP A 328 16.42 -6.75 -6.91
N ILE A 329 16.21 -6.25 -8.12
CA ILE A 329 15.92 -7.04 -9.32
C ILE A 329 17.16 -7.02 -10.21
N PRO A 330 17.67 -8.17 -10.70
CA PRO A 330 18.77 -8.19 -11.64
C PRO A 330 18.46 -7.32 -12.88
N LEU A 331 19.42 -6.48 -13.31
CA LEU A 331 19.24 -5.66 -14.53
C LEU A 331 19.24 -6.53 -15.81
N GLU A 332 19.85 -7.68 -15.74
CA GLU A 332 19.90 -8.67 -16.82
C GLU A 332 19.19 -9.94 -16.39
N GLY A 333 18.36 -10.50 -17.30
CA GLY A 333 17.60 -11.70 -17.01
C GLY A 333 18.44 -12.95 -16.73
N PRO A 334 17.82 -14.08 -16.47
CA PRO A 334 16.40 -14.33 -16.71
C PRO A 334 15.49 -13.67 -15.65
N TYR A 335 14.34 -13.15 -16.10
CA TYR A 335 13.35 -12.55 -15.22
C TYR A 335 12.26 -13.55 -14.82
N PRO A 336 11.60 -13.35 -13.66
CA PRO A 336 10.42 -14.12 -13.31
C PRO A 336 9.33 -14.03 -14.39
N THR A 337 8.58 -15.12 -14.53
CA THR A 337 7.47 -15.21 -15.48
C THR A 337 6.46 -14.09 -15.27
N GLY A 338 6.04 -13.44 -16.34
CA GLY A 338 5.06 -12.37 -16.36
C GLY A 338 5.62 -10.96 -16.07
N LEU A 339 6.85 -10.85 -15.52
CA LEU A 339 7.43 -9.54 -15.18
C LEU A 339 7.65 -8.67 -16.42
N GLU A 340 8.20 -9.24 -17.49
CA GLU A 340 8.50 -8.48 -18.71
C GLU A 340 7.22 -8.10 -19.46
N GLU A 341 6.28 -9.03 -19.59
CA GLU A 341 5.00 -8.77 -20.25
C GLU A 341 4.26 -7.62 -19.58
N LEU A 342 4.20 -7.65 -18.23
CA LEU A 342 3.59 -6.58 -17.44
C LEU A 342 4.37 -5.26 -17.52
N ALA A 343 5.71 -5.30 -17.50
CA ALA A 343 6.53 -4.09 -17.60
C ALA A 343 6.37 -3.40 -18.96
N HIS A 344 6.36 -4.17 -20.05
CA HIS A 344 6.13 -3.62 -21.39
C HIS A 344 4.72 -3.05 -21.55
N GLY A 345 3.68 -3.74 -21.03
CA GLY A 345 2.30 -3.23 -21.01
C GLY A 345 2.18 -1.94 -20.21
N PHE A 346 2.85 -1.85 -19.06
CA PHE A 346 2.87 -0.66 -18.22
C PHE A 346 3.53 0.54 -18.92
N ILE A 347 4.64 0.34 -19.62
CA ILE A 347 5.29 1.37 -20.44
C ILE A 347 4.36 1.78 -21.60
N ALA A 348 3.80 0.81 -22.33
CA ALA A 348 2.96 1.07 -23.48
C ALA A 348 1.67 1.82 -23.13
N SER A 349 1.14 1.63 -21.92
CA SER A 349 -0.03 2.35 -21.39
C SER A 349 0.28 3.78 -20.90
N GLY A 350 1.52 4.25 -21.01
CA GLY A 350 1.94 5.55 -20.45
C GLY A 350 2.00 5.54 -18.92
N TYR A 351 2.40 4.41 -18.33
CA TYR A 351 2.56 4.23 -16.89
C TYR A 351 1.26 4.39 -16.08
N ASP A 352 0.15 3.88 -16.64
CA ASP A 352 -1.18 3.87 -16.03
C ASP A 352 -1.27 2.79 -14.93
N MET A 353 -1.32 3.23 -13.67
CA MET A 353 -1.36 2.33 -12.49
C MET A 353 -2.68 1.57 -12.37
N GLU A 354 -3.82 2.19 -12.68
CA GLU A 354 -5.11 1.51 -12.62
C GLU A 354 -5.20 0.42 -13.69
N ARG A 355 -4.68 0.69 -14.89
CA ARG A 355 -4.59 -0.30 -15.96
C ARG A 355 -3.68 -1.47 -15.55
N LEU A 356 -2.49 -1.22 -14.99
CA LEU A 356 -1.60 -2.28 -14.49
C LEU A 356 -2.31 -3.16 -13.46
N ILE A 357 -3.02 -2.56 -12.49
CA ILE A 357 -3.78 -3.30 -11.48
C ILE A 357 -4.89 -4.15 -12.14
N ARG A 358 -5.60 -3.61 -13.14
CA ARG A 358 -6.63 -4.36 -13.88
C ARG A 358 -6.05 -5.57 -14.63
N VAL A 359 -4.91 -5.40 -15.29
CA VAL A 359 -4.24 -6.51 -16.00
C VAL A 359 -3.83 -7.59 -15.02
N ILE A 360 -3.20 -7.23 -13.90
CA ILE A 360 -2.81 -8.21 -12.88
C ILE A 360 -4.03 -8.91 -12.26
N ALA A 361 -5.08 -8.17 -11.89
CA ALA A 361 -6.30 -8.75 -11.31
C ALA A 361 -7.10 -9.59 -12.32
N GLY A 362 -6.98 -9.29 -13.60
CA GLY A 362 -7.58 -10.05 -14.70
C GLY A 362 -6.82 -11.32 -15.04
N SER A 363 -5.56 -11.46 -14.62
CA SER A 363 -4.71 -12.61 -14.96
C SER A 363 -5.13 -13.90 -14.25
N ASP A 364 -4.84 -15.03 -14.85
CA ASP A 364 -5.11 -16.35 -14.29
C ASP A 364 -4.50 -16.54 -12.89
N PRO A 365 -3.23 -16.17 -12.62
CA PRO A 365 -2.66 -16.29 -11.29
C PRO A 365 -3.50 -15.63 -10.19
N PHE A 366 -4.05 -14.43 -10.44
CA PHE A 366 -4.86 -13.73 -9.45
C PHE A 366 -6.25 -14.33 -9.27
N ARG A 367 -6.81 -14.88 -10.34
CA ARG A 367 -8.16 -15.47 -10.36
C ARG A 367 -8.21 -16.92 -9.88
N ARG A 368 -7.06 -17.56 -9.59
CA ARG A 368 -7.00 -18.93 -9.05
C ARG A 368 -7.39 -18.99 -7.58
N GLU A 369 -7.96 -20.12 -7.16
CA GLU A 369 -8.14 -20.43 -5.75
C GLU A 369 -6.79 -20.67 -5.06
N SER A 370 -6.77 -20.56 -3.74
CA SER A 370 -5.65 -20.97 -2.88
C SER A 370 -5.82 -22.39 -2.33
N ARG A 371 -6.87 -23.08 -2.75
CA ARG A 371 -7.22 -24.43 -2.29
C ARG A 371 -7.48 -25.36 -3.48
N SER A 372 -7.07 -26.61 -3.33
CA SER A 372 -7.45 -27.66 -4.27
C SER A 372 -8.94 -28.00 -4.15
N VAL A 373 -9.54 -28.47 -5.23
CA VAL A 373 -10.89 -29.05 -5.23
C VAL A 373 -10.94 -30.32 -4.39
N ASP A 374 -9.85 -31.10 -4.42
CA ASP A 374 -9.71 -32.35 -3.68
C ASP A 374 -9.05 -32.08 -2.32
N PRO A 375 -9.77 -32.22 -1.18
CA PRO A 375 -9.21 -32.00 0.15
C PRO A 375 -8.02 -32.91 0.47
N ASP A 376 -7.94 -34.09 -0.16
CA ASP A 376 -6.86 -35.06 0.04
C ASP A 376 -5.60 -34.72 -0.76
N LYS A 377 -5.68 -33.73 -1.66
CA LYS A 377 -4.58 -33.23 -2.47
C LYS A 377 -4.41 -31.72 -2.26
N PRO A 378 -3.77 -31.31 -1.15
CA PRO A 378 -3.54 -29.88 -0.88
C PRO A 378 -2.70 -29.24 -1.98
N VAL A 379 -2.83 -27.91 -2.12
CA VAL A 379 -1.96 -27.11 -2.98
C VAL A 379 -0.52 -27.31 -2.54
N THR A 380 0.37 -27.52 -3.51
CA THR A 380 1.80 -27.75 -3.26
C THR A 380 2.57 -26.44 -3.30
N ALA A 381 3.74 -26.41 -2.64
CA ALA A 381 4.66 -25.27 -2.71
C ALA A 381 5.09 -24.94 -4.16
N GLU A 382 5.18 -25.96 -5.03
CA GLU A 382 5.48 -25.76 -6.44
C GLU A 382 4.34 -25.03 -7.17
N GLN A 383 3.07 -25.38 -6.89
CA GLN A 383 1.91 -24.66 -7.44
C GLN A 383 1.86 -23.21 -6.99
N GLU A 384 2.21 -22.92 -5.75
CA GLU A 384 2.31 -21.53 -5.25
C GLU A 384 3.49 -20.77 -5.87
N SER A 385 4.67 -21.41 -6.00
CA SER A 385 5.86 -20.78 -6.55
C SER A 385 5.75 -20.49 -8.06
N THR A 386 4.99 -21.30 -8.78
CA THR A 386 4.72 -21.12 -10.22
C THR A 386 3.44 -20.33 -10.50
N TRP A 387 2.80 -19.78 -9.47
CA TRP A 387 1.53 -19.04 -9.56
C TRP A 387 0.37 -19.84 -10.17
N ALA A 388 0.45 -21.17 -10.12
CA ALA A 388 -0.63 -22.06 -10.49
C ALA A 388 -1.76 -22.11 -9.46
N ALA A 389 -1.51 -21.62 -8.25
CA ALA A 389 -2.47 -21.35 -7.19
C ALA A 389 -2.19 -19.96 -6.61
N PHE A 390 -3.21 -19.30 -6.07
CA PHE A 390 -3.02 -18.05 -5.35
C PHE A 390 -2.29 -18.33 -4.02
N PRO A 391 -1.18 -17.64 -3.70
CA PRO A 391 -0.42 -17.91 -2.49
C PRO A 391 -1.19 -17.52 -1.22
N VAL A 392 -1.08 -18.34 -0.19
CA VAL A 392 -1.64 -18.02 1.13
C VAL A 392 -0.62 -17.20 1.91
N THR A 393 -0.88 -15.91 2.08
CA THR A 393 0.04 -14.98 2.74
C THR A 393 -0.57 -14.36 4.00
N PRO A 394 0.21 -14.09 5.07
CA PRO A 394 -0.29 -13.40 6.24
C PRO A 394 -0.67 -11.95 5.91
N LEU A 395 -1.78 -11.48 6.47
CA LEU A 395 -2.17 -10.09 6.34
C LEU A 395 -1.15 -9.17 7.00
N ARG A 396 -0.87 -8.04 6.39
CA ARG A 396 -0.05 -6.99 6.99
C ARG A 396 -0.74 -6.42 8.24
N PRO A 397 0.00 -5.88 9.21
CA PRO A 397 -0.55 -5.38 10.47
C PRO A 397 -1.71 -4.40 10.31
N GLU A 398 -1.62 -3.48 9.33
CA GLU A 398 -2.68 -2.52 9.04
C GLU A 398 -3.92 -3.17 8.38
N GLN A 399 -3.74 -4.24 7.60
CA GLN A 399 -4.84 -5.01 7.03
C GLN A 399 -5.59 -5.78 8.11
N VAL A 400 -4.87 -6.34 9.10
CA VAL A 400 -5.48 -7.00 10.27
C VAL A 400 -6.29 -5.99 11.07
N ALA A 401 -5.72 -4.81 11.37
CA ALA A 401 -6.43 -3.74 12.07
C ALA A 401 -7.66 -3.27 11.28
N GLY A 402 -7.49 -3.05 9.97
CA GLY A 402 -8.58 -2.68 9.06
C GLY A 402 -9.70 -3.71 9.05
N SER A 403 -9.35 -5.00 9.02
CA SER A 403 -10.31 -6.11 9.06
C SER A 403 -11.11 -6.14 10.37
N VAL A 404 -10.47 -5.98 11.52
CA VAL A 404 -11.15 -5.94 12.83
C VAL A 404 -12.09 -4.72 12.93
N ILE A 405 -11.65 -3.56 12.44
CA ILE A 405 -12.44 -2.33 12.45
C ILE A 405 -13.63 -2.48 11.49
N GLN A 406 -13.41 -2.95 10.26
CA GLN A 406 -14.47 -3.14 9.28
C GLN A 406 -15.50 -4.19 9.74
N ALA A 407 -15.07 -5.28 10.33
CA ALA A 407 -15.97 -6.30 10.88
C ALA A 407 -16.94 -5.76 11.94
N SER A 408 -16.58 -4.70 12.66
CA SER A 408 -17.46 -4.07 13.65
C SER A 408 -18.54 -3.18 13.03
N THR A 409 -18.52 -2.94 11.72
CA THR A 409 -19.53 -2.16 10.99
C THR A 409 -20.12 -2.97 9.84
N LEU A 410 -21.35 -2.67 9.45
CA LEU A 410 -22.01 -3.29 8.30
C LEU A 410 -21.87 -2.45 7.03
N GLN A 411 -21.43 -1.22 7.17
CA GLN A 411 -21.23 -0.25 6.11
C GLN A 411 -19.75 0.03 5.90
N ALA A 412 -19.39 0.47 4.71
CA ALA A 412 -18.03 0.91 4.41
C ALA A 412 -17.65 2.14 5.27
N LEU A 413 -16.40 2.16 5.71
CA LEU A 413 -15.78 3.32 6.36
C LEU A 413 -15.06 4.15 5.29
N ASP A 414 -15.81 4.74 4.39
CA ASP A 414 -15.38 5.48 3.21
C ASP A 414 -15.22 7.00 3.42
N GLY A 415 -15.15 7.72 2.30
CA GLY A 415 -15.08 9.18 2.27
C GLY A 415 -16.26 9.89 2.95
N SER A 416 -17.46 9.31 2.93
CA SER A 416 -18.67 9.86 3.53
C SER A 416 -18.74 9.67 5.06
N THR A 417 -17.89 8.83 5.62
CA THR A 417 -17.88 8.52 7.05
C THR A 417 -17.53 9.74 7.89
N HIS A 418 -18.26 9.95 8.99
CA HIS A 418 -18.06 11.09 9.88
C HIS A 418 -16.61 11.22 10.39
N ILE A 419 -16.09 12.45 10.41
CA ILE A 419 -14.68 12.78 10.73
C ILE A 419 -14.19 12.16 12.04
N ILE A 420 -15.04 12.09 13.06
CA ILE A 420 -14.70 11.48 14.37
C ILE A 420 -14.39 9.98 14.21
N GLN A 421 -15.14 9.27 13.36
CA GLN A 421 -14.90 7.85 13.10
C GLN A 421 -13.60 7.64 12.32
N LYS A 422 -13.30 8.53 11.35
CA LYS A 422 -12.03 8.51 10.61
C LYS A 422 -10.83 8.74 11.54
N LEU A 423 -10.91 9.74 12.42
CA LEU A 423 -9.82 10.04 13.39
C LEU A 423 -9.63 8.88 14.39
N ARG A 424 -10.73 8.30 14.87
CA ARG A 424 -10.68 7.13 15.76
C ARG A 424 -10.05 5.92 15.05
N ARG A 425 -10.48 5.63 13.82
CA ARG A 425 -9.89 4.56 13.00
C ARG A 425 -8.38 4.75 12.85
N TYR A 426 -7.95 5.97 12.49
CA TYR A 426 -6.53 6.28 12.34
C TYR A 426 -5.73 6.01 13.63
N GLY A 427 -6.22 6.49 14.77
CA GLY A 427 -5.58 6.28 16.07
C GLY A 427 -5.51 4.80 16.48
N GLU A 428 -6.61 4.08 16.33
CA GLU A 428 -6.70 2.65 16.67
C GLU A 428 -5.80 1.79 15.76
N THR A 429 -5.79 2.06 14.45
CA THR A 429 -4.91 1.38 13.51
C THR A 429 -3.44 1.60 13.85
N ARG A 430 -3.04 2.83 14.11
CA ARG A 430 -1.65 3.17 14.46
C ARG A 430 -1.19 2.49 15.76
N ASP A 431 -2.01 2.51 16.81
CA ASP A 431 -1.69 1.86 18.08
C ASP A 431 -1.57 0.33 17.91
N PHE A 432 -2.47 -0.27 17.13
CA PHE A 432 -2.45 -1.70 16.83
C PHE A 432 -1.20 -2.07 16.03
N VAL A 433 -0.91 -1.38 14.92
CA VAL A 433 0.26 -1.64 14.06
C VAL A 433 1.55 -1.57 14.88
N LYS A 434 1.70 -0.54 15.73
CA LYS A 434 2.87 -0.41 16.60
C LYS A 434 3.06 -1.61 17.54
N ARG A 435 1.98 -2.21 18.03
CA ARG A 435 2.02 -3.37 18.96
C ARG A 435 2.11 -4.71 18.23
N TYR A 436 1.49 -4.80 17.07
CA TYR A 436 1.49 -6.01 16.26
C TYR A 436 2.84 -6.26 15.59
N GLY A 437 3.60 -5.21 15.34
CA GLY A 437 4.89 -5.19 14.66
C GLY A 437 4.78 -4.51 13.30
N ASP A 438 5.36 -3.32 13.18
CA ASP A 438 5.48 -2.62 11.89
C ASP A 438 6.71 -3.14 11.17
N ARG A 439 6.54 -3.62 9.94
CA ARG A 439 7.63 -4.17 9.11
C ARG A 439 8.48 -3.10 8.43
N GLY A 440 8.11 -1.83 8.59
CA GLY A 440 8.88 -0.72 8.01
C GLY A 440 8.91 -0.76 6.49
N GLU A 441 10.11 -0.71 5.92
CA GLU A 441 10.38 -0.77 4.48
C GLU A 441 10.29 -2.21 3.94
N ASP A 442 10.57 -3.23 4.77
CA ASP A 442 10.59 -4.65 4.42
C ASP A 442 9.20 -5.31 4.53
N GLU A 443 8.17 -4.62 4.06
CA GLU A 443 6.78 -5.04 4.26
C GLU A 443 6.39 -6.35 3.55
N PHE A 444 7.19 -6.82 2.60
CA PHE A 444 6.99 -8.06 1.85
C PHE A 444 7.97 -9.18 2.25
N ALA A 445 8.86 -8.93 3.21
CA ALA A 445 9.73 -9.98 3.72
C ALA A 445 8.90 -11.11 4.36
N GLU A 446 9.29 -12.36 4.11
CA GLU A 446 8.63 -13.52 4.69
C GLU A 446 8.80 -13.50 6.22
N GLU A 447 7.70 -13.36 6.93
CA GLU A 447 7.64 -13.54 8.38
C GLU A 447 6.48 -14.46 8.74
N SER A 448 6.78 -15.49 9.49
CA SER A 448 5.75 -16.31 10.14
C SER A 448 5.06 -15.54 11.27
N GLY A 449 3.76 -15.74 11.43
CA GLY A 449 3.02 -15.12 12.53
C GLY A 449 3.61 -15.50 13.90
N THR A 450 3.75 -14.52 14.79
CA THR A 450 4.36 -14.69 16.10
C THR A 450 3.31 -14.95 17.20
N ILE A 451 3.73 -15.61 18.30
CA ILE A 451 2.88 -15.79 19.48
C ILE A 451 2.37 -14.45 20.04
N PRO A 452 3.18 -13.39 20.19
CA PRO A 452 2.70 -12.07 20.61
C PRO A 452 1.59 -11.50 19.72
N GLN A 453 1.69 -11.66 18.40
CA GLN A 453 0.65 -11.22 17.47
C GLN A 453 -0.68 -11.98 17.70
N ARG A 454 -0.62 -13.29 17.90
CA ARG A 454 -1.82 -14.10 18.24
C ARG A 454 -2.41 -13.69 19.58
N LEU A 455 -1.60 -13.48 20.61
CA LEU A 455 -2.07 -13.00 21.92
C LEU A 455 -2.70 -11.61 21.83
N LEU A 456 -2.19 -10.74 20.96
CA LEU A 456 -2.77 -9.41 20.71
C LEU A 456 -4.15 -9.51 20.05
N LEU A 457 -4.37 -10.45 19.12
CA LEU A 457 -5.68 -10.71 18.55
C LEU A 457 -6.65 -11.29 19.58
N MET A 458 -6.20 -12.21 20.42
CA MET A 458 -7.05 -12.85 21.45
C MET A 458 -7.47 -11.87 22.55
N ASN A 459 -6.54 -11.02 23.02
CA ASN A 459 -6.72 -10.25 24.26
C ASN A 459 -6.50 -8.73 24.08
N GLY A 460 -6.14 -8.28 22.88
CA GLY A 460 -5.83 -6.88 22.62
C GLY A 460 -7.04 -5.97 22.74
N LYS A 461 -6.77 -4.72 23.09
CA LYS A 461 -7.81 -3.68 23.28
C LYS A 461 -8.72 -3.53 22.06
N LEU A 462 -8.14 -3.51 20.85
CA LEU A 462 -8.91 -3.34 19.62
C LEU A 462 -9.97 -4.43 19.45
N VAL A 463 -9.57 -5.69 19.51
CA VAL A 463 -10.50 -6.83 19.36
C VAL A 463 -11.54 -6.84 20.47
N ASN A 464 -11.12 -6.66 21.72
CA ASN A 464 -12.06 -6.63 22.87
C ASN A 464 -13.10 -5.52 22.74
N GLU A 465 -12.71 -4.32 22.28
CA GLU A 465 -13.65 -3.21 22.09
C GLU A 465 -14.59 -3.44 20.90
N ARG A 466 -14.16 -4.17 19.88
CA ARG A 466 -14.94 -4.43 18.66
C ARG A 466 -15.81 -5.68 18.74
N THR A 467 -15.60 -6.56 19.71
CA THR A 467 -16.42 -7.77 19.91
C THR A 467 -17.41 -7.66 21.07
N LYS A 468 -17.09 -6.87 22.13
CA LYS A 468 -18.00 -6.71 23.28
C LYS A 468 -19.39 -6.20 22.90
N PRO A 469 -20.45 -6.55 23.64
CA PRO A 469 -21.79 -6.03 23.40
C PRO A 469 -21.86 -4.51 23.43
N ASN A 470 -22.21 -3.91 22.29
CA ASN A 470 -22.40 -2.46 22.11
C ASN A 470 -23.27 -2.19 20.87
N PRO A 471 -24.56 -1.82 21.06
CA PRO A 471 -25.49 -1.66 19.95
C PRO A 471 -25.16 -0.48 19.02
N VAL A 472 -24.44 0.52 19.52
CA VAL A 472 -24.06 1.71 18.72
C VAL A 472 -22.83 1.42 17.88
N MET A 473 -21.85 0.71 18.45
CA MET A 473 -20.51 0.60 17.86
C MET A 473 -20.26 -0.73 17.15
N ASN A 474 -20.93 -1.83 17.55
CA ASN A 474 -20.57 -3.17 17.10
C ASN A 474 -21.69 -3.86 16.32
N SER A 475 -21.35 -4.31 15.12
CA SER A 475 -22.25 -5.06 14.23
C SER A 475 -22.77 -6.36 14.86
N SER A 476 -21.95 -7.05 15.67
CA SER A 476 -22.36 -8.25 16.41
C SER A 476 -23.62 -8.03 17.24
N THR A 477 -23.66 -6.93 18.00
CA THR A 477 -24.83 -6.59 18.84
C THR A 477 -26.04 -6.17 17.97
N ARG A 478 -25.81 -5.42 16.89
CA ARG A 478 -26.89 -5.03 15.97
C ARG A 478 -27.50 -6.26 15.28
N LEU A 479 -26.69 -7.21 14.83
CA LEU A 479 -27.17 -8.47 14.25
C LEU A 479 -27.94 -9.31 15.28
N ALA A 480 -27.49 -9.32 16.55
CA ALA A 480 -28.21 -10.01 17.62
C ALA A 480 -29.66 -9.51 17.80
N HIS A 481 -29.89 -8.21 17.61
CA HIS A 481 -31.22 -7.60 17.84
C HIS A 481 -32.09 -7.48 16.60
N TYR A 482 -31.51 -7.21 15.43
CA TYR A 482 -32.26 -6.77 14.26
C TYR A 482 -32.27 -7.77 13.10
N ALA A 483 -31.45 -8.81 13.13
CA ALA A 483 -31.49 -9.81 12.08
C ALA A 483 -32.79 -10.65 12.16
N PRO A 484 -33.43 -10.95 11.00
CA PRO A 484 -34.77 -11.57 10.98
C PRO A 484 -34.78 -13.06 11.37
N SER A 485 -33.62 -13.73 11.30
CA SER A 485 -33.48 -15.15 11.67
C SER A 485 -32.04 -15.50 11.99
N ASP A 486 -31.80 -16.64 12.70
CA ASP A 486 -30.45 -17.13 12.99
C ASP A 486 -29.66 -17.42 11.73
N ALA A 487 -30.27 -17.97 10.69
CA ALA A 487 -29.62 -18.21 9.40
C ALA A 487 -29.09 -16.90 8.78
N LYS A 488 -29.91 -15.86 8.73
CA LYS A 488 -29.50 -14.54 8.23
C LYS A 488 -28.47 -13.84 9.11
N THR A 489 -28.53 -14.08 10.44
CA THR A 489 -27.53 -13.60 11.39
C THR A 489 -26.16 -14.20 11.09
N LEU A 490 -26.10 -15.52 10.88
CA LEU A 490 -24.86 -16.23 10.56
C LEU A 490 -24.32 -15.82 9.18
N ASP A 491 -25.16 -15.78 8.15
CA ASP A 491 -24.76 -15.31 6.82
C ASP A 491 -24.11 -13.92 6.89
N ALA A 492 -24.76 -12.97 7.56
CA ALA A 492 -24.25 -11.62 7.70
C ALA A 492 -22.93 -11.54 8.50
N ALA A 493 -22.80 -12.35 9.57
CA ALA A 493 -21.58 -12.39 10.38
C ALA A 493 -20.40 -12.97 9.58
N PHE A 494 -20.58 -14.08 8.85
CA PHE A 494 -19.55 -14.70 8.04
C PHE A 494 -19.15 -13.80 6.85
N LEU A 495 -20.11 -13.18 6.18
CA LEU A 495 -19.83 -12.23 5.12
C LEU A 495 -19.04 -11.03 5.63
N ALA A 496 -19.43 -10.44 6.77
CA ALA A 496 -18.75 -9.26 7.32
C ALA A 496 -17.32 -9.55 7.83
N LEU A 497 -17.05 -10.77 8.29
CA LEU A 497 -15.75 -11.15 8.87
C LEU A 497 -14.84 -11.85 7.86
N LEU A 498 -15.39 -12.80 7.11
CA LEU A 498 -14.62 -13.69 6.24
C LEU A 498 -14.93 -13.52 4.75
N SER A 499 -15.89 -12.66 4.40
CA SER A 499 -16.35 -12.41 3.01
C SER A 499 -16.78 -13.69 2.30
N ARG A 500 -17.36 -14.63 3.03
CA ARG A 500 -17.95 -15.86 2.51
C ARG A 500 -19.15 -16.30 3.36
N TYR A 501 -19.94 -17.19 2.83
CA TYR A 501 -20.99 -17.86 3.60
C TYR A 501 -20.40 -18.95 4.53
N PRO A 502 -21.11 -19.27 5.65
CA PRO A 502 -20.73 -20.39 6.50
C PRO A 502 -20.89 -21.71 5.76
N THR A 503 -19.98 -22.66 5.98
CA THR A 503 -20.12 -24.05 5.56
C THR A 503 -21.25 -24.73 6.34
N ASN A 504 -21.74 -25.90 5.89
CA ASN A 504 -22.79 -26.63 6.60
C ASN A 504 -22.38 -26.96 8.05
N PRO A 505 -21.17 -27.50 8.34
CA PRO A 505 -20.76 -27.75 9.73
C PRO A 505 -20.67 -26.48 10.58
N GLU A 506 -20.18 -25.36 10.02
CA GLU A 506 -20.12 -24.06 10.71
C GLU A 506 -21.54 -23.56 11.02
N ARG A 507 -22.44 -23.66 10.05
CA ARG A 507 -23.85 -23.28 10.22
C ARG A 507 -24.52 -24.07 11.34
N GLU A 508 -24.39 -25.38 11.35
CA GLU A 508 -24.93 -26.24 12.41
C GLU A 508 -24.35 -25.89 13.78
N HIS A 509 -23.03 -25.72 13.86
CA HIS A 509 -22.37 -25.39 15.12
C HIS A 509 -22.86 -24.08 15.72
N PHE A 510 -22.86 -23.02 14.91
CA PHE A 510 -23.23 -21.69 15.38
C PHE A 510 -24.73 -21.47 15.52
N THR A 511 -25.58 -22.24 14.80
CA THR A 511 -27.02 -22.25 15.04
C THR A 511 -27.30 -22.77 16.45
N ARG A 512 -26.67 -23.89 16.87
CA ARG A 512 -26.79 -24.41 18.26
C ARG A 512 -26.29 -23.40 19.30
N LEU A 513 -25.26 -22.59 18.95
CA LEU A 513 -24.77 -21.52 19.82
C LEU A 513 -25.84 -20.43 20.04
N LEU A 514 -26.66 -20.12 19.06
CA LEU A 514 -27.69 -19.06 19.11
C LEU A 514 -29.05 -19.55 19.57
N GLU A 515 -29.34 -20.85 19.48
CA GLU A 515 -30.63 -21.46 19.77
C GLU A 515 -31.09 -21.15 21.19
N GLY A 516 -32.34 -20.70 21.32
CA GLY A 516 -32.98 -20.37 22.61
C GLY A 516 -32.38 -19.17 23.35
N LYS A 517 -31.44 -18.46 22.76
CA LYS A 517 -30.82 -17.29 23.39
C LYS A 517 -31.50 -15.99 22.98
N GLU A 518 -31.88 -15.21 23.99
CA GLU A 518 -32.53 -13.93 23.81
C GLU A 518 -31.73 -12.79 24.50
N LYS A 519 -32.00 -11.56 24.09
CA LYS A 519 -31.48 -10.34 24.73
C LYS A 519 -29.98 -10.44 25.05
N LYS A 520 -29.58 -10.22 26.29
CA LYS A 520 -28.18 -10.23 26.73
C LYS A 520 -27.44 -11.56 26.49
N ALA A 521 -28.16 -12.69 26.57
CA ALA A 521 -27.55 -13.98 26.27
C ALA A 521 -27.21 -14.10 24.77
N ARG A 522 -28.08 -13.59 23.90
CA ARG A 522 -27.84 -13.55 22.45
C ARG A 522 -26.72 -12.57 22.07
N GLU A 523 -26.66 -11.38 22.70
CA GLU A 523 -25.55 -10.44 22.51
C GLU A 523 -24.19 -11.08 22.82
N ARG A 524 -24.10 -11.81 23.94
CA ARG A 524 -22.88 -12.53 24.35
C ARG A 524 -22.52 -13.63 23.34
N ALA A 525 -23.49 -14.45 22.93
CA ALA A 525 -23.25 -15.48 21.94
C ALA A 525 -22.75 -14.92 20.61
N MET A 526 -23.28 -13.78 20.19
CA MET A 526 -22.77 -13.08 19.00
C MET A 526 -21.39 -12.47 19.20
N ALA A 527 -21.07 -11.97 20.40
CA ALA A 527 -19.72 -11.51 20.73
C ALA A 527 -18.72 -12.68 20.69
N ASP A 528 -19.08 -13.85 21.22
CA ASP A 528 -18.27 -15.06 21.20
C ASP A 528 -18.05 -15.58 19.78
N LEU A 529 -19.10 -15.56 18.92
CA LEU A 529 -18.99 -15.90 17.51
C LEU A 529 -18.00 -14.98 16.79
N TYR A 530 -18.13 -13.66 16.96
CA TYR A 530 -17.22 -12.68 16.35
C TYR A 530 -15.79 -12.88 16.83
N TRP A 531 -15.59 -13.07 18.14
CA TRP A 531 -14.29 -13.35 18.71
C TRP A 531 -13.67 -14.63 18.13
N SER A 532 -14.45 -15.69 17.98
CA SER A 532 -14.00 -16.97 17.41
C SER A 532 -13.55 -16.81 15.96
N LEU A 533 -14.36 -16.11 15.14
CA LEU A 533 -14.02 -15.87 13.73
C LEU A 533 -12.81 -14.95 13.55
N ILE A 534 -12.68 -13.87 14.34
CA ILE A 534 -11.51 -12.97 14.31
C ILE A 534 -10.23 -13.72 14.69
N ASN A 535 -10.33 -14.69 15.60
CA ASN A 535 -9.19 -15.50 16.03
C ASN A 535 -8.93 -16.73 15.14
N SER A 536 -9.73 -16.96 14.11
CA SER A 536 -9.47 -18.01 13.13
C SER A 536 -8.22 -17.67 12.27
N THR A 537 -7.55 -18.69 11.77
CA THR A 537 -6.43 -18.51 10.83
C THR A 537 -6.89 -17.79 9.57
N GLU A 538 -8.08 -18.14 9.08
CA GLU A 538 -8.68 -17.58 7.88
C GLU A 538 -8.85 -16.05 7.93
N PHE A 539 -9.14 -15.48 9.11
CA PHE A 539 -9.32 -14.05 9.28
C PHE A 539 -8.04 -13.25 9.05
N SER A 540 -6.89 -13.79 9.49
CA SER A 540 -5.60 -13.11 9.48
C SER A 540 -4.70 -13.47 8.28
N TRP A 541 -5.24 -14.17 7.29
CA TRP A 541 -4.52 -14.55 6.07
C TRP A 541 -5.28 -14.13 4.81
N ASN A 542 -4.53 -13.74 3.78
CA ASN A 542 -5.03 -13.58 2.41
C ASN A 542 -4.93 -14.92 1.69
N ARG A 543 -5.98 -15.26 0.94
CA ARG A 543 -6.12 -16.57 0.30
C ARG A 543 -6.85 -16.49 -1.04
#